data_e00c1c86cfb5ab5d4be4465025d8864c
#
_entry.id   e00c1c86cfb5ab5d4be4465025d8864c
#
_cell.length_a   1.000
_cell.length_b   1.000
_cell.length_c   1.000
_cell.angle_alpha   90.00
_cell.angle_beta   90.00
_cell.angle_gamma   90.00
#
_symmetry.space_group_name_H-M   'P 1'
#
loop_
_entity.id
_entity.type
_entity.pdbx_description
1 polymer ?
#
loop_
_entity_poly.entity_id
_entity_poly.type
_entity_poly.pdbx_seq_one_letter_code
_entity_poly.pdbx_strand_id
1 'polypeptide(L)'
;MMDSIETEEIRVVEMYMMDKRKYYPLTVLSGFTIRGILYPFGLIKTRLQIQVGQEIYKGTFDAFVKISRNEGVQGLYRGFWVNCAQIFPSLAYITTYEKIRDYLRINTNLNTSQIKSFISGGLASIVGQTLTVPLDIVTQHIMLLGNQKNSSEVNVQKKLKSLQRIHVPPEMRTRRFGIVSTVIHEVYRRDGILGFYKGYFVSLALFAPNSALWWMFYDTYSDKLQDALPDWVPRLAIQCVSAPFAGVTAAVITNSLDVIRARIQVEGKCFHVTLERLWKEEGFSFAFKGLSARIVQSVVFSFFIMLGYESLKRWSLKDEYKGQVRW
;
A
#
# COMPACT_ATOMS: atom_id res chain seq x y z
N MET A 1 26.92 -37.25 33.34
CA MET A 1 25.69 -36.50 33.43
C MET A 1 25.95 -35.20 32.69
N MET A 2 25.84 -35.24 31.37
CA MET A 2 25.99 -34.07 30.53
C MET A 2 24.60 -33.47 30.36
N ASP A 3 24.40 -32.34 31.00
CA ASP A 3 23.20 -31.52 30.79
C ASP A 3 23.11 -31.19 29.31
N SER A 4 22.12 -31.76 28.66
CA SER A 4 21.67 -31.34 27.34
C SER A 4 21.11 -29.93 27.52
N ILE A 5 21.92 -28.93 27.16
CA ILE A 5 21.46 -27.58 26.95
C ILE A 5 20.49 -27.71 25.75
N GLU A 6 19.18 -27.80 26.03
CA GLU A 6 18.16 -27.54 25.05
C GLU A 6 18.39 -26.14 24.53
N THR A 7 19.07 -26.03 23.41
CA THR A 7 19.12 -24.78 22.65
C THR A 7 17.68 -24.46 22.26
N GLU A 8 17.08 -23.49 22.94
CA GLU A 8 15.76 -22.95 22.61
C GLU A 8 15.79 -22.56 21.12
N GLU A 9 15.18 -23.40 20.28
CA GLU A 9 15.10 -23.13 18.84
C GLU A 9 14.36 -21.81 18.61
N ILE A 10 15.05 -20.82 18.11
CA ILE A 10 14.47 -19.50 17.83
C ILE A 10 13.51 -19.65 16.65
N ARG A 11 12.20 -19.61 16.92
CA ARG A 11 11.14 -19.73 15.90
C ARG A 11 10.81 -18.42 15.20
N VAL A 12 11.14 -17.27 15.77
CA VAL A 12 10.84 -15.95 15.22
C VAL A 12 12.10 -15.07 15.29
N VAL A 13 12.57 -14.64 14.12
CA VAL A 13 13.70 -13.70 14.04
C VAL A 13 13.21 -12.30 14.36
N GLU A 14 13.72 -11.70 15.45
CA GLU A 14 13.41 -10.34 15.87
C GLU A 14 14.45 -9.33 15.34
N MET A 15 14.09 -8.03 15.36
CA MET A 15 14.91 -6.96 14.78
C MET A 15 16.30 -6.82 15.43
N TYR A 16 16.44 -7.13 16.71
CA TYR A 16 17.75 -7.05 17.40
C TYR A 16 18.74 -8.14 16.94
N MET A 17 18.24 -9.25 16.39
CA MET A 17 19.04 -10.34 15.85
C MET A 17 19.56 -10.03 14.43
N MET A 18 19.05 -8.96 13.81
CA MET A 18 19.42 -8.57 12.45
C MET A 18 20.51 -7.50 12.43
N ASP A 19 21.41 -7.62 11.45
CA ASP A 19 22.36 -6.55 11.15
C ASP A 19 21.66 -5.40 10.43
N LYS A 20 21.43 -4.30 11.15
CA LYS A 20 20.75 -3.11 10.63
C LYS A 20 21.43 -2.52 9.40
N ARG A 21 22.76 -2.66 9.27
CA ARG A 21 23.53 -2.16 8.13
C ARG A 21 23.21 -2.91 6.83
N LYS A 22 22.89 -4.20 6.95
CA LYS A 22 22.46 -5.04 5.82
C LYS A 22 20.95 -4.94 5.60
N TYR A 23 20.16 -4.93 6.67
CA TYR A 23 18.70 -4.95 6.63
C TYR A 23 18.09 -3.73 5.94
N TYR A 24 18.48 -2.51 6.34
CA TYR A 24 17.86 -1.30 5.76
C TYR A 24 18.11 -1.12 4.26
N PRO A 25 19.33 -1.26 3.73
CA PRO A 25 19.54 -1.16 2.27
C PRO A 25 18.80 -2.23 1.48
N LEU A 26 18.77 -3.47 1.97
CA LEU A 26 18.03 -4.57 1.34
C LEU A 26 16.52 -4.32 1.36
N THR A 27 15.98 -3.79 2.46
CA THR A 27 14.56 -3.41 2.56
C THR A 27 14.19 -2.30 1.58
N VAL A 28 15.06 -1.30 1.42
CA VAL A 28 14.87 -0.22 0.42
C VAL A 28 14.87 -0.80 -0.99
N LEU A 29 15.83 -1.65 -1.33
CA LEU A 29 15.95 -2.29 -2.64
C LEU A 29 14.72 -3.17 -2.94
N SER A 30 14.33 -4.02 -1.99
CA SER A 30 13.12 -4.86 -2.11
C SER A 30 11.87 -4.00 -2.29
N GLY A 31 11.71 -2.96 -1.47
CA GLY A 31 10.59 -2.03 -1.57
C GLY A 31 10.52 -1.29 -2.90
N PHE A 32 11.65 -0.91 -3.46
CA PHE A 32 11.74 -0.28 -4.78
C PHE A 32 11.33 -1.26 -5.90
N THR A 33 11.83 -2.49 -5.85
CA THR A 33 11.53 -3.54 -6.83
C THR A 33 10.04 -3.89 -6.81
N ILE A 34 9.46 -4.13 -5.63
CA ILE A 34 8.03 -4.43 -5.47
C ILE A 34 7.18 -3.28 -6.00
N ARG A 35 7.52 -2.03 -5.67
CA ARG A 35 6.81 -0.86 -6.21
C ARG A 35 6.91 -0.78 -7.73
N GLY A 36 8.09 -1.06 -8.32
CA GLY A 36 8.27 -1.08 -9.76
C GLY A 36 7.31 -2.03 -10.47
N ILE A 37 7.15 -3.23 -9.93
CA ILE A 37 6.26 -4.25 -10.48
C ILE A 37 4.78 -3.88 -10.30
N LEU A 38 4.42 -3.33 -9.14
CA LEU A 38 3.03 -3.09 -8.76
C LEU A 38 2.48 -1.73 -9.21
N TYR A 39 3.34 -0.79 -9.56
CA TYR A 39 2.94 0.58 -9.87
C TYR A 39 1.89 0.70 -10.99
N PRO A 40 1.99 -0.02 -12.12
CA PRO A 40 0.97 0.01 -13.17
C PRO A 40 -0.43 -0.34 -12.66
N PHE A 41 -0.54 -1.35 -11.80
CA PHE A 41 -1.82 -1.75 -11.21
C PHE A 41 -2.38 -0.70 -10.25
N GLY A 42 -1.50 -0.04 -9.48
CA GLY A 42 -1.87 1.08 -8.61
C GLY A 42 -2.41 2.28 -9.40
N LEU A 43 -1.77 2.64 -10.52
CA LEU A 43 -2.22 3.70 -11.41
C LEU A 43 -3.59 3.36 -12.04
N ILE A 44 -3.74 2.15 -12.56
CA ILE A 44 -5.01 1.69 -13.14
C ILE A 44 -6.12 1.70 -12.10
N LYS A 45 -5.85 1.16 -10.90
CA LYS A 45 -6.79 1.18 -9.77
C LYS A 45 -7.27 2.60 -9.48
N THR A 46 -6.35 3.56 -9.33
CA THR A 46 -6.68 4.95 -9.03
C THR A 46 -7.56 5.55 -10.14
N ARG A 47 -7.23 5.34 -11.41
CA ARG A 47 -8.04 5.84 -12.53
C ARG A 47 -9.44 5.22 -12.57
N LEU A 48 -9.57 3.92 -12.28
CA LEU A 48 -10.86 3.23 -12.21
C LEU A 48 -11.72 3.73 -11.04
N GLN A 49 -11.13 4.00 -9.90
CA GLN A 49 -11.84 4.47 -8.70
C GLN A 49 -12.34 5.90 -8.83
N ILE A 50 -11.61 6.74 -9.56
CA ILE A 50 -11.95 8.16 -9.73
C ILE A 50 -12.99 8.39 -10.84
N GLN A 51 -13.00 7.58 -11.90
CA GLN A 51 -13.97 7.77 -12.99
C GLN A 51 -15.42 7.63 -12.50
N VAL A 52 -16.34 8.35 -13.14
CA VAL A 52 -17.79 8.21 -12.93
C VAL A 52 -18.32 7.13 -13.86
N GLY A 53 -19.07 6.17 -13.35
CA GLY A 53 -19.55 5.04 -14.14
C GLY A 53 -18.41 4.20 -14.74
N GLN A 54 -18.64 3.64 -15.94
CA GLN A 54 -17.65 2.89 -16.74
C GLN A 54 -17.36 3.58 -18.08
N GLU A 55 -17.47 4.91 -18.13
CA GLU A 55 -17.47 5.66 -19.38
C GLU A 55 -16.08 5.72 -20.05
N ILE A 56 -15.01 5.66 -19.26
CA ILE A 56 -13.63 5.75 -19.75
C ILE A 56 -13.03 4.37 -19.89
N TYR A 57 -13.02 3.63 -18.79
CA TYR A 57 -12.44 2.29 -18.70
C TYR A 57 -13.50 1.30 -18.22
N LYS A 58 -13.70 0.22 -18.97
CA LYS A 58 -14.66 -0.85 -18.63
C LYS A 58 -14.14 -1.81 -17.55
N GLY A 59 -12.83 -1.83 -17.32
CA GLY A 59 -12.18 -2.69 -16.33
C GLY A 59 -10.67 -2.56 -16.37
N THR A 60 -9.97 -3.37 -15.56
CA THR A 60 -8.52 -3.32 -15.39
C THR A 60 -7.77 -3.59 -16.69
N PHE A 61 -8.18 -4.61 -17.45
CA PHE A 61 -7.54 -4.97 -18.72
C PHE A 61 -7.75 -3.90 -19.79
N ASP A 62 -8.99 -3.40 -19.93
CA ASP A 62 -9.31 -2.32 -20.86
C ASP A 62 -8.52 -1.04 -20.54
N ALA A 63 -8.41 -0.69 -19.25
CA ALA A 63 -7.59 0.42 -18.80
C ALA A 63 -6.11 0.23 -19.16
N PHE A 64 -5.56 -0.97 -18.91
CA PHE A 64 -4.16 -1.29 -19.24
C PHE A 64 -3.90 -1.09 -20.73
N VAL A 65 -4.75 -1.68 -21.59
CA VAL A 65 -4.59 -1.60 -23.05
C VAL A 65 -4.74 -0.16 -23.55
N LYS A 66 -5.76 0.57 -23.10
CA LYS A 66 -6.01 1.95 -23.51
C LYS A 66 -4.87 2.88 -23.08
N ILE A 67 -4.40 2.77 -21.84
CA ILE A 67 -3.29 3.60 -21.33
C ILE A 67 -2.00 3.28 -22.10
N SER A 68 -1.70 1.98 -22.31
CA SER A 68 -0.50 1.57 -23.04
C SER A 68 -0.50 2.02 -24.50
N ARG A 69 -1.65 1.96 -25.17
CA ARG A 69 -1.78 2.43 -26.56
C ARG A 69 -1.67 3.94 -26.69
N ASN A 70 -2.25 4.66 -25.76
CA ASN A 70 -2.47 6.09 -25.91
C ASN A 70 -1.36 6.92 -25.25
N GLU A 71 -0.90 6.51 -24.07
CA GLU A 71 0.14 7.20 -23.32
C GLU A 71 1.49 6.49 -23.38
N GLY A 72 1.53 5.27 -23.96
CA GLY A 72 2.69 4.40 -23.97
C GLY A 72 2.95 3.75 -22.61
N VAL A 73 3.96 2.87 -22.54
CA VAL A 73 4.37 2.21 -21.28
C VAL A 73 4.77 3.24 -20.23
N GLN A 74 5.35 4.37 -20.63
CA GLN A 74 5.71 5.46 -19.71
C GLN A 74 4.48 6.08 -19.01
N GLY A 75 3.31 6.03 -19.63
CA GLY A 75 2.04 6.47 -19.05
C GLY A 75 1.65 5.66 -17.81
N LEU A 76 1.95 4.34 -17.81
CA LEU A 76 1.71 3.45 -16.68
C LEU A 76 2.62 3.71 -15.47
N TYR A 77 3.75 4.42 -15.66
CA TYR A 77 4.71 4.76 -14.60
C TYR A 77 4.67 6.25 -14.22
N ARG A 78 3.61 6.96 -14.60
CA ARG A 78 3.47 8.38 -14.28
C ARG A 78 3.28 8.61 -12.79
N GLY A 79 4.18 9.37 -12.17
CA GLY A 79 4.23 9.59 -10.72
C GLY A 79 5.01 8.52 -9.93
N PHE A 80 5.62 7.55 -10.60
CA PHE A 80 6.39 6.47 -9.97
C PHE A 80 7.45 6.99 -8.98
N TRP A 81 8.21 8.01 -9.35
CA TRP A 81 9.26 8.55 -8.48
C TRP A 81 8.73 9.17 -7.18
N VAL A 82 7.56 9.81 -7.23
CA VAL A 82 6.90 10.32 -6.01
C VAL A 82 6.41 9.17 -5.15
N ASN A 83 5.88 8.11 -5.78
CA ASN A 83 5.48 6.91 -5.05
C ASN A 83 6.67 6.19 -4.41
N CYS A 84 7.84 6.20 -5.04
CA CYS A 84 9.06 5.64 -4.43
C CYS A 84 9.46 6.38 -3.14
N ALA A 85 9.18 7.67 -3.03
CA ALA A 85 9.42 8.42 -1.80
C ALA A 85 8.61 7.88 -0.60
N GLN A 86 7.54 7.12 -0.84
CA GLN A 86 6.78 6.44 0.23
C GLN A 86 7.55 5.29 0.91
N ILE A 87 8.75 4.94 0.44
CA ILE A 87 9.64 4.02 1.14
C ILE A 87 10.05 4.61 2.50
N PHE A 88 10.29 5.92 2.58
CA PHE A 88 10.67 6.58 3.83
C PHE A 88 9.57 6.53 4.91
N PRO A 89 8.31 6.88 4.64
CA PRO A 89 7.20 6.62 5.57
C PRO A 89 7.07 5.16 6.01
N SER A 90 7.30 4.20 5.11
CA SER A 90 7.25 2.77 5.45
C SER A 90 8.34 2.38 6.45
N LEU A 91 9.56 2.89 6.27
CA LEU A 91 10.65 2.70 7.23
C LEU A 91 10.37 3.37 8.57
N ALA A 92 9.82 4.59 8.56
CA ALA A 92 9.41 5.29 9.78
C ALA A 92 8.33 4.50 10.54
N TYR A 93 7.34 3.93 9.84
CA TYR A 93 6.34 3.05 10.42
C TYR A 93 6.98 1.85 11.13
N ILE A 94 7.83 1.09 10.43
CA ILE A 94 8.49 -0.10 10.99
C ILE A 94 9.34 0.26 12.20
N THR A 95 10.15 1.31 12.08
CA THR A 95 11.02 1.75 13.18
C THR A 95 10.22 2.22 14.41
N THR A 96 9.11 2.91 14.20
CA THR A 96 8.22 3.37 15.28
C THR A 96 7.52 2.18 15.93
N TYR A 97 7.03 1.23 15.13
CA TYR A 97 6.41 0.00 15.61
C TYR A 97 7.33 -0.78 16.54
N GLU A 98 8.57 -1.04 16.11
CA GLU A 98 9.56 -1.77 16.91
C GLU A 98 9.91 -1.04 18.21
N LYS A 99 10.18 0.27 18.15
CA LYS A 99 10.47 1.07 19.35
C LYS A 99 9.33 1.05 20.37
N ILE A 100 8.09 1.21 19.92
CA ILE A 100 6.93 1.19 20.83
C ILE A 100 6.73 -0.21 21.39
N ARG A 101 6.88 -1.25 20.57
CA ARG A 101 6.77 -2.64 21.01
C ARG A 101 7.82 -3.00 22.04
N ASP A 102 9.07 -2.58 21.83
CA ASP A 102 10.16 -2.76 22.80
C ASP A 102 9.89 -2.01 24.11
N TYR A 103 9.42 -0.76 24.01
CA TYR A 103 9.04 0.04 25.18
C TYR A 103 7.93 -0.61 26.00
N LEU A 104 6.88 -1.10 25.33
CA LEU A 104 5.78 -1.81 26.00
C LEU A 104 6.21 -3.16 26.58
N ARG A 105 7.20 -3.82 25.97
CA ARG A 105 7.76 -5.08 26.50
C ARG A 105 8.49 -4.87 27.83
N ILE A 106 9.24 -3.77 27.95
CA ILE A 106 10.08 -3.48 29.13
C ILE A 106 9.25 -2.87 30.25
N ASN A 107 8.36 -1.93 29.95
CA ASN A 107 7.69 -1.08 30.94
C ASN A 107 6.27 -1.49 31.31
N THR A 108 5.69 -2.52 30.65
CA THR A 108 4.31 -2.91 30.91
C THR A 108 4.16 -4.41 31.17
N ASN A 109 3.41 -4.73 32.23
CA ASN A 109 3.03 -6.11 32.58
C ASN A 109 1.86 -6.65 31.72
N LEU A 110 1.67 -6.13 30.52
CA LEU A 110 0.68 -6.65 29.58
C LEU A 110 1.10 -8.06 29.13
N ASN A 111 0.45 -9.08 29.65
CA ASN A 111 0.82 -10.49 29.40
C ASN A 111 0.54 -10.95 27.95
N THR A 112 -0.26 -10.20 27.18
CA THR A 112 -0.67 -10.62 25.85
C THR A 112 0.15 -9.91 24.77
N SER A 113 0.96 -10.66 24.03
CA SER A 113 1.75 -10.16 22.90
C SER A 113 0.88 -9.47 21.84
N GLN A 114 -0.35 -9.93 21.63
CA GLN A 114 -1.31 -9.38 20.69
C GLN A 114 -1.71 -7.94 21.01
N ILE A 115 -1.94 -7.62 22.31
CA ILE A 115 -2.30 -6.25 22.74
C ILE A 115 -1.11 -5.30 22.53
N LYS A 116 0.12 -5.74 22.85
CA LYS A 116 1.33 -4.94 22.58
C LYS A 116 1.48 -4.63 21.10
N SER A 117 1.29 -5.63 20.25
CA SER A 117 1.36 -5.48 18.79
C SER A 117 0.24 -4.57 18.24
N PHE A 118 -0.97 -4.65 18.80
CA PHE A 118 -2.08 -3.79 18.42
C PHE A 118 -1.81 -2.31 18.75
N ILE A 119 -1.37 -2.01 19.97
CA ILE A 119 -1.04 -0.65 20.42
C ILE A 119 0.14 -0.10 19.59
N SER A 120 1.20 -0.89 19.43
CA SER A 120 2.37 -0.49 18.64
C SER A 120 2.01 -0.23 17.18
N GLY A 121 1.18 -1.08 16.58
CA GLY A 121 0.68 -0.93 15.22
C GLY A 121 -0.19 0.30 15.05
N GLY A 122 -1.10 0.56 15.99
CA GLY A 122 -1.96 1.75 15.99
C GLY A 122 -1.16 3.05 16.03
N LEU A 123 -0.25 3.18 16.99
CA LEU A 123 0.59 4.37 17.13
C LEU A 123 1.57 4.54 15.95
N ALA A 124 2.19 3.46 15.49
CA ALA A 124 3.04 3.49 14.31
C ALA A 124 2.26 3.89 13.04
N SER A 125 0.99 3.49 12.94
CA SER A 125 0.12 3.87 11.81
C SER A 125 -0.13 5.37 11.77
N ILE A 126 -0.29 6.03 12.91
CA ILE A 126 -0.46 7.48 12.97
C ILE A 126 0.78 8.15 12.37
N VAL A 127 1.97 7.78 12.82
CA VAL A 127 3.24 8.33 12.31
C VAL A 127 3.41 8.02 10.81
N GLY A 128 3.20 6.77 10.42
CA GLY A 128 3.31 6.35 9.02
C GLY A 128 2.34 7.11 8.11
N GLN A 129 1.06 7.23 8.48
CA GLN A 129 0.06 7.93 7.67
C GLN A 129 0.28 9.44 7.62
N THR A 130 0.80 10.03 8.69
CA THR A 130 1.15 11.47 8.68
C THR A 130 2.20 11.80 7.62
N LEU A 131 3.14 10.90 7.37
CA LEU A 131 4.14 11.05 6.32
C LEU A 131 3.67 10.59 4.94
N THR A 132 2.80 9.56 4.90
CA THR A 132 2.34 8.94 3.64
C THR A 132 1.27 9.79 2.94
N VAL A 133 0.30 10.34 3.67
CA VAL A 133 -0.87 11.01 3.09
C VAL A 133 -0.50 12.19 2.18
N PRO A 134 0.44 13.08 2.54
CA PRO A 134 0.88 14.14 1.63
C PRO A 134 1.43 13.61 0.30
N LEU A 135 2.24 12.54 0.35
CA LEU A 135 2.81 11.90 -0.84
C LEU A 135 1.73 11.21 -1.67
N ASP A 136 0.74 10.59 -1.01
CA ASP A 136 -0.40 9.97 -1.68
C ASP A 136 -1.19 10.99 -2.50
N ILE A 137 -1.53 12.14 -1.92
CA ILE A 137 -2.29 13.18 -2.60
C ILE A 137 -1.55 13.66 -3.85
N VAL A 138 -0.26 13.96 -3.73
CA VAL A 138 0.55 14.36 -4.88
C VAL A 138 0.60 13.25 -5.93
N THR A 139 0.85 12.01 -5.52
CA THR A 139 0.93 10.85 -6.44
C THR A 139 -0.40 10.62 -7.17
N GLN A 140 -1.52 10.65 -6.47
CA GLN A 140 -2.85 10.43 -7.08
C GLN A 140 -3.19 11.50 -8.10
N HIS A 141 -2.90 12.78 -7.82
CA HIS A 141 -3.11 13.85 -8.79
C HIS A 141 -2.25 13.64 -10.05
N ILE A 142 -1.00 13.22 -9.89
CA ILE A 142 -0.10 12.94 -11.02
C ILE A 142 -0.57 11.72 -11.82
N MET A 143 -1.05 10.67 -11.17
CA MET A 143 -1.58 9.46 -11.84
C MET A 143 -2.77 9.76 -12.75
N LEU A 144 -3.57 10.78 -12.43
CA LEU A 144 -4.74 11.18 -13.21
C LEU A 144 -4.39 12.10 -14.39
N LEU A 145 -3.18 12.67 -14.42
CA LEU A 145 -2.72 13.49 -15.53
C LEU A 145 -2.35 12.59 -16.72
N GLY A 146 -3.17 12.55 -17.76
CA GLY A 146 -2.88 11.83 -19.03
C GLY A 146 -2.07 12.69 -20.01
N ASN A 147 -1.50 12.08 -21.05
CA ASN A 147 -0.76 12.75 -22.12
C ASN A 147 -1.69 12.97 -23.33
N GLN A 148 -1.82 14.21 -23.80
CA GLN A 148 -2.67 14.57 -24.93
C GLN A 148 -1.94 14.27 -26.25
N LYS A 149 -1.88 13.01 -26.70
CA LYS A 149 -1.32 12.72 -28.03
C LYS A 149 -2.38 12.47 -29.11
N ASN A 150 -3.61 12.08 -28.77
CA ASN A 150 -4.65 11.74 -29.75
C ASN A 150 -5.98 12.45 -29.48
N SER A 151 -6.64 12.89 -30.56
CA SER A 151 -7.90 13.66 -30.52
C SER A 151 -9.10 12.92 -29.90
N SER A 152 -9.16 11.60 -29.96
CA SER A 152 -10.21 10.78 -29.33
C SER A 152 -10.12 10.79 -27.79
N GLU A 153 -8.97 11.16 -27.23
CA GLU A 153 -8.73 11.21 -25.78
C GLU A 153 -9.05 12.57 -25.15
N VAL A 154 -9.21 13.61 -25.98
CA VAL A 154 -9.55 14.95 -25.48
C VAL A 154 -10.79 14.89 -24.58
N ASN A 155 -11.80 14.10 -24.96
CA ASN A 155 -13.02 13.93 -24.18
C ASN A 155 -12.81 13.15 -22.90
N VAL A 156 -12.00 12.07 -22.95
CA VAL A 156 -11.65 11.24 -21.78
C VAL A 156 -10.87 12.06 -20.75
N GLN A 157 -9.88 12.79 -21.22
CA GLN A 157 -9.08 13.64 -20.33
C GLN A 157 -9.81 14.88 -19.85
N LYS A 158 -10.69 15.47 -20.67
CA LYS A 158 -11.55 16.57 -20.26
C LYS A 158 -12.47 16.13 -19.12
N LYS A 159 -12.95 14.89 -19.16
CA LYS A 159 -13.81 14.29 -18.14
C LYS A 159 -13.01 13.91 -16.86
N LEU A 160 -11.81 13.33 -16.98
CA LEU A 160 -10.92 13.12 -15.85
C LEU A 160 -10.48 14.43 -15.21
N LYS A 161 -10.21 15.47 -16.03
CA LYS A 161 -9.87 16.81 -15.54
C LYS A 161 -11.01 17.49 -14.78
N SER A 162 -12.26 17.29 -15.19
CA SER A 162 -13.41 17.86 -14.47
C SER A 162 -13.59 17.28 -13.07
N LEU A 163 -13.07 16.07 -12.84
CA LEU A 163 -13.07 15.40 -11.53
C LEU A 163 -11.86 15.82 -10.68
N GLN A 164 -10.78 16.27 -11.35
CA GLN A 164 -9.59 16.74 -10.64
C GLN A 164 -9.77 18.16 -10.13
N ARG A 165 -9.43 18.38 -8.90
CA ARG A 165 -9.41 19.70 -8.27
C ARG A 165 -8.26 20.58 -8.75
N ILE A 166 -7.16 19.98 -9.21
CA ILE A 166 -5.93 20.65 -9.59
C ILE A 166 -5.76 20.70 -11.10
N HIS A 167 -5.53 21.90 -11.62
CA HIS A 167 -5.25 22.15 -13.03
C HIS A 167 -3.75 22.34 -13.26
N VAL A 168 -3.12 21.39 -13.97
CA VAL A 168 -1.71 21.52 -14.38
C VAL A 168 -1.65 22.01 -15.83
N PRO A 169 -0.98 23.15 -16.12
CA PRO A 169 -0.80 23.65 -17.48
C PRO A 169 -0.12 22.62 -18.40
N PRO A 170 -0.49 22.56 -19.69
CA PRO A 170 0.06 21.59 -20.63
C PRO A 170 1.59 21.62 -20.75
N GLU A 171 2.17 22.80 -20.68
CA GLU A 171 3.61 23.06 -20.81
C GLU A 171 4.43 22.40 -19.71
N MET A 172 3.88 22.33 -18.50
CA MET A 172 4.56 21.72 -17.33
C MET A 172 4.45 20.19 -17.29
N ARG A 173 3.60 19.58 -18.16
CA ARG A 173 3.37 18.12 -18.17
C ARG A 173 4.53 17.31 -18.75
N THR A 174 5.41 17.94 -19.49
CA THR A 174 6.56 17.30 -20.16
C THR A 174 7.78 17.16 -19.26
N ARG A 175 7.93 18.02 -18.26
CA ARG A 175 9.05 18.00 -17.32
C ARG A 175 8.70 17.19 -16.07
N ARG A 176 9.38 16.05 -15.84
CA ARG A 176 9.11 15.14 -14.72
C ARG A 176 9.08 15.84 -13.34
N PHE A 177 10.05 16.68 -13.03
CA PHE A 177 10.09 17.45 -11.79
C PHE A 177 9.15 18.66 -11.82
N GLY A 178 8.90 19.25 -12.98
CA GLY A 178 7.96 20.34 -13.15
C GLY A 178 6.53 19.98 -12.76
N ILE A 179 6.06 18.76 -13.11
CA ILE A 179 4.73 18.26 -12.73
C ILE A 179 4.59 18.18 -11.21
N VAL A 180 5.58 17.60 -10.52
CA VAL A 180 5.55 17.43 -9.07
C VAL A 180 5.49 18.78 -8.36
N SER A 181 6.39 19.69 -8.75
CA SER A 181 6.44 21.05 -8.19
C SER A 181 5.14 21.81 -8.44
N THR A 182 4.59 21.73 -9.66
CA THR A 182 3.33 22.41 -10.00
C THR A 182 2.16 21.86 -9.18
N VAL A 183 2.06 20.52 -9.02
CA VAL A 183 1.01 19.90 -8.19
C VAL A 183 1.14 20.35 -6.73
N ILE A 184 2.34 20.32 -6.17
CA ILE A 184 2.59 20.76 -4.79
C ILE A 184 2.21 22.24 -4.64
N HIS A 185 2.67 23.10 -5.57
CA HIS A 185 2.38 24.55 -5.52
C HIS A 185 0.87 24.82 -5.63
N GLU A 186 0.15 24.12 -6.53
CA GLU A 186 -1.28 24.33 -6.71
C GLU A 186 -2.11 23.82 -5.52
N VAL A 187 -1.71 22.69 -4.89
CA VAL A 187 -2.32 22.20 -3.63
C VAL A 187 -2.14 23.23 -2.53
N TYR A 188 -0.90 23.73 -2.38
CA TYR A 188 -0.57 24.71 -1.36
C TYR A 188 -1.30 26.06 -1.58
N ARG A 189 -1.32 26.57 -2.81
CA ARG A 189 -1.99 27.82 -3.16
C ARG A 189 -3.48 27.78 -2.89
N ARG A 190 -4.12 26.61 -3.13
CA ARG A 190 -5.56 26.47 -3.05
C ARG A 190 -6.07 26.18 -1.65
N ASP A 191 -5.38 25.33 -0.91
CA ASP A 191 -5.85 24.74 0.34
C ASP A 191 -4.85 24.89 1.49
N GLY A 192 -3.71 25.51 1.25
CA GLY A 192 -2.62 25.61 2.23
C GLY A 192 -2.03 24.24 2.58
N ILE A 193 -1.39 24.18 3.75
CA ILE A 193 -0.78 22.94 4.26
C ILE A 193 -1.85 21.86 4.53
N LEU A 194 -3.03 22.23 5.00
CA LEU A 194 -4.12 21.31 5.28
C LEU A 194 -4.63 20.60 4.02
N GLY A 195 -4.38 21.16 2.84
CA GLY A 195 -4.68 20.54 1.55
C GLY A 195 -4.00 19.18 1.36
N PHE A 196 -2.80 19.02 1.90
CA PHE A 196 -2.04 17.76 1.84
C PHE A 196 -2.53 16.69 2.83
N TYR A 197 -3.42 17.06 3.75
CA TYR A 197 -3.99 16.14 4.74
C TYR A 197 -5.47 15.85 4.52
N LYS A 198 -6.02 16.22 3.36
CA LYS A 198 -7.40 15.88 3.01
C LYS A 198 -7.59 14.36 2.94
N GLY A 199 -8.57 13.88 3.68
CA GLY A 199 -8.82 12.43 3.81
C GLY A 199 -7.88 11.69 4.76
N TYR A 200 -7.09 12.38 5.58
CA TYR A 200 -6.18 11.77 6.55
C TYR A 200 -6.89 10.81 7.50
N PHE A 201 -7.98 11.25 8.13
CA PHE A 201 -8.78 10.40 9.04
C PHE A 201 -9.39 9.19 8.33
N VAL A 202 -9.83 9.36 7.08
CA VAL A 202 -10.35 8.25 6.27
C VAL A 202 -9.22 7.27 5.91
N SER A 203 -8.02 7.77 5.68
CA SER A 203 -6.83 6.92 5.48
C SER A 203 -6.50 6.11 6.70
N LEU A 204 -6.55 6.69 7.90
CA LEU A 204 -6.39 5.96 9.17
C LEU A 204 -7.49 4.93 9.37
N ALA A 205 -8.75 5.31 9.15
CA ALA A 205 -9.91 4.43 9.28
C ALA A 205 -9.89 3.27 8.27
N LEU A 206 -9.26 3.44 7.13
CA LEU A 206 -9.04 2.37 6.16
C LEU A 206 -7.87 1.47 6.57
N PHE A 207 -6.74 2.08 6.96
CA PHE A 207 -5.50 1.35 7.20
C PHE A 207 -5.60 0.38 8.37
N ALA A 208 -6.17 0.81 9.50
CA ALA A 208 -6.25 -0.01 10.70
C ALA A 208 -7.14 -1.27 10.51
N PRO A 209 -8.39 -1.18 10.02
CA PRO A 209 -9.19 -2.37 9.75
C PRO A 209 -8.60 -3.27 8.67
N ASN A 210 -8.05 -2.69 7.60
CA ASN A 210 -7.44 -3.47 6.53
C ASN A 210 -6.25 -4.29 7.03
N SER A 211 -5.42 -3.70 7.88
CA SER A 211 -4.28 -4.40 8.50
C SER A 211 -4.74 -5.49 9.46
N ALA A 212 -5.72 -5.20 10.32
CA ALA A 212 -6.27 -6.16 11.26
C ALA A 212 -6.90 -7.36 10.54
N LEU A 213 -7.71 -7.12 9.50
CA LEU A 213 -8.32 -8.16 8.68
C LEU A 213 -7.27 -9.00 7.95
N TRP A 214 -6.23 -8.34 7.41
CA TRP A 214 -5.16 -9.05 6.70
C TRP A 214 -4.44 -10.04 7.63
N TRP A 215 -4.05 -9.62 8.84
CA TRP A 215 -3.39 -10.49 9.81
C TRP A 215 -4.31 -11.62 10.30
N MET A 216 -5.57 -11.29 10.61
CA MET A 216 -6.55 -12.27 11.07
C MET A 216 -6.77 -13.38 10.01
N PHE A 217 -6.96 -13.01 8.75
CA PHE A 217 -7.13 -13.98 7.68
C PHE A 217 -5.85 -14.71 7.34
N TYR A 218 -4.69 -14.04 7.44
CA TYR A 218 -3.41 -14.68 7.23
C TYR A 218 -3.17 -15.81 8.24
N ASP A 219 -3.36 -15.55 9.52
CA ASP A 219 -3.23 -16.56 10.56
C ASP A 219 -4.23 -17.70 10.34
N THR A 220 -5.51 -17.36 10.09
CA THR A 220 -6.56 -18.35 9.84
C THR A 220 -6.24 -19.27 8.65
N TYR A 221 -5.77 -18.69 7.54
CA TYR A 221 -5.43 -19.49 6.34
C TYR A 221 -4.14 -20.26 6.53
N SER A 222 -3.16 -19.70 7.25
CA SER A 222 -1.90 -20.36 7.56
C SER A 222 -2.12 -21.59 8.43
N ASP A 223 -2.93 -21.48 9.49
CA ASP A 223 -3.26 -22.59 10.39
C ASP A 223 -4.00 -23.70 9.64
N LYS A 224 -5.06 -23.34 8.88
CA LYS A 224 -5.83 -24.32 8.10
C LYS A 224 -4.99 -25.04 7.03
N LEU A 225 -4.07 -24.33 6.38
CA LEU A 225 -3.17 -24.93 5.40
C LEU A 225 -2.13 -25.83 6.07
N GLN A 226 -1.65 -25.45 7.23
CA GLN A 226 -0.71 -26.27 8.01
C GLN A 226 -1.36 -27.56 8.48
N ASP A 227 -2.61 -27.52 8.93
CA ASP A 227 -3.37 -28.71 9.34
C ASP A 227 -3.74 -29.63 8.16
N ALA A 228 -3.94 -29.07 6.98
CA ALA A 228 -4.35 -29.81 5.78
C ALA A 228 -3.17 -30.39 4.97
N LEU A 229 -1.98 -29.84 5.13
CA LEU A 229 -0.79 -30.24 4.35
C LEU A 229 0.15 -31.14 5.17
N PRO A 230 0.87 -32.05 4.51
CA PRO A 230 1.86 -32.90 5.18
C PRO A 230 3.03 -32.08 5.76
N ASP A 231 3.64 -32.59 6.85
CA ASP A 231 4.73 -31.91 7.59
C ASP A 231 5.99 -31.61 6.76
N TRP A 232 6.17 -32.25 5.63
CA TRP A 232 7.31 -31.98 4.73
C TRP A 232 7.19 -30.67 3.95
N VAL A 233 6.01 -30.02 3.93
CA VAL A 233 5.81 -28.74 3.22
C VAL A 233 6.48 -27.62 4.01
N PRO A 234 7.41 -26.86 3.38
CA PRO A 234 8.08 -25.77 4.06
C PRO A 234 7.09 -24.68 4.51
N ARG A 235 7.26 -24.18 5.73
CA ARG A 235 6.43 -23.07 6.27
C ARG A 235 6.39 -21.86 5.33
N LEU A 236 7.50 -21.54 4.68
CA LEU A 236 7.57 -20.46 3.69
C LEU A 236 6.56 -20.67 2.54
N ALA A 237 6.38 -21.90 2.06
CA ALA A 237 5.40 -22.19 1.00
C ALA A 237 3.97 -21.93 1.50
N ILE A 238 3.64 -22.37 2.71
CA ILE A 238 2.34 -22.11 3.34
C ILE A 238 2.09 -20.61 3.47
N GLN A 239 3.08 -19.85 3.94
CA GLN A 239 3.01 -18.40 4.10
C GLN A 239 2.84 -17.68 2.76
N CYS A 240 3.58 -18.11 1.71
CA CYS A 240 3.48 -17.53 0.37
C CYS A 240 2.11 -17.77 -0.29
N VAL A 241 1.37 -18.80 0.14
CA VAL A 241 0.00 -19.07 -0.31
C VAL A 241 -1.02 -18.35 0.55
N SER A 242 -0.89 -18.41 1.88
CA SER A 242 -1.84 -17.80 2.83
C SER A 242 -1.90 -16.29 2.71
N ALA A 243 -0.76 -15.62 2.54
CA ALA A 243 -0.69 -14.16 2.46
C ALA A 243 -1.47 -13.54 1.28
N PRO A 244 -1.41 -14.06 0.04
CA PRO A 244 -2.27 -13.63 -1.06
C PRO A 244 -3.77 -13.80 -0.77
N PHE A 245 -4.19 -14.93 -0.22
CA PHE A 245 -5.61 -15.15 0.13
C PHE A 245 -6.10 -14.16 1.18
N ALA A 246 -5.31 -13.92 2.22
CA ALA A 246 -5.60 -12.90 3.22
C ALA A 246 -5.71 -11.51 2.59
N GLY A 247 -4.78 -11.18 1.70
CA GLY A 247 -4.78 -9.92 0.97
C GLY A 247 -6.01 -9.72 0.08
N VAL A 248 -6.46 -10.76 -0.61
CA VAL A 248 -7.70 -10.72 -1.42
C VAL A 248 -8.92 -10.49 -0.52
N THR A 249 -9.06 -11.27 0.54
CA THR A 249 -10.21 -11.18 1.45
C THR A 249 -10.29 -9.80 2.10
N ALA A 250 -9.17 -9.28 2.62
CA ALA A 250 -9.10 -7.94 3.18
C ALA A 250 -9.41 -6.85 2.12
N ALA A 251 -8.90 -7.02 0.89
CA ALA A 251 -9.17 -6.08 -0.20
C ALA A 251 -10.65 -6.03 -0.57
N VAL A 252 -11.34 -7.17 -0.66
CA VAL A 252 -12.79 -7.23 -0.97
C VAL A 252 -13.59 -6.49 0.09
N ILE A 253 -13.34 -6.78 1.37
CA ILE A 253 -14.09 -6.19 2.50
C ILE A 253 -13.87 -4.67 2.57
N THR A 254 -12.64 -4.20 2.38
CA THR A 254 -12.27 -2.79 2.57
C THR A 254 -12.31 -1.95 1.30
N ASN A 255 -12.74 -2.50 0.15
CA ASN A 255 -12.69 -1.78 -1.12
C ASN A 255 -13.57 -0.54 -1.16
N SER A 256 -14.75 -0.58 -0.56
CA SER A 256 -15.66 0.57 -0.49
C SER A 256 -15.02 1.78 0.20
N LEU A 257 -14.34 1.56 1.32
CA LEU A 257 -13.61 2.61 2.04
C LEU A 257 -12.44 3.16 1.21
N ASP A 258 -11.76 2.30 0.46
CA ASP A 258 -10.65 2.69 -0.40
C ASP A 258 -11.12 3.60 -1.56
N VAL A 259 -12.27 3.31 -2.17
CA VAL A 259 -12.89 4.16 -3.20
C VAL A 259 -13.25 5.52 -2.63
N ILE A 260 -13.90 5.56 -1.45
CA ILE A 260 -14.25 6.82 -0.79
C ILE A 260 -13.00 7.64 -0.48
N ARG A 261 -11.95 6.99 0.07
CA ARG A 261 -10.67 7.64 0.34
C ARG A 261 -10.07 8.29 -0.90
N ALA A 262 -9.95 7.53 -2.00
CA ALA A 262 -9.39 8.01 -3.25
C ALA A 262 -10.16 9.24 -3.79
N ARG A 263 -11.48 9.20 -3.74
CA ARG A 263 -12.34 10.32 -4.14
C ARG A 263 -12.12 11.56 -3.27
N ILE A 264 -12.07 11.39 -1.95
CA ILE A 264 -11.81 12.51 -1.02
C ILE A 264 -10.45 13.15 -1.29
N GLN A 265 -9.42 12.35 -1.51
CA GLN A 265 -8.06 12.84 -1.76
C GLN A 265 -7.95 13.64 -3.07
N VAL A 266 -8.70 13.23 -4.10
CA VAL A 266 -8.67 13.87 -5.42
C VAL A 266 -9.64 15.05 -5.52
N GLU A 267 -10.89 14.88 -5.07
CA GLU A 267 -11.93 15.91 -5.15
C GLU A 267 -11.85 16.92 -4.01
N GLY A 268 -11.23 16.54 -2.89
CA GLY A 268 -11.06 17.37 -1.71
C GLY A 268 -12.34 17.67 -0.93
N LYS A 269 -13.40 16.88 -1.12
CA LYS A 269 -14.69 17.01 -0.44
C LYS A 269 -14.71 16.27 0.90
N CYS A 270 -15.65 16.60 1.78
CA CYS A 270 -15.86 15.89 3.04
C CYS A 270 -16.41 14.47 2.80
N PHE A 271 -16.20 13.58 3.78
CA PHE A 271 -16.62 12.18 3.74
C PHE A 271 -18.10 12.01 3.41
N HIS A 272 -19.00 12.70 4.14
CA HIS A 272 -20.44 12.58 3.98
C HIS A 272 -20.91 13.00 2.58
N VAL A 273 -20.40 14.13 2.08
CA VAL A 273 -20.73 14.64 0.74
C VAL A 273 -20.24 13.68 -0.35
N THR A 274 -19.05 13.08 -0.17
CA THR A 274 -18.48 12.13 -1.13
C THR A 274 -19.28 10.83 -1.14
N LEU A 275 -19.67 10.32 0.03
CA LEU A 275 -20.49 9.11 0.15
C LEU A 275 -21.87 9.29 -0.46
N GLU A 276 -22.56 10.38 -0.12
CA GLU A 276 -23.89 10.71 -0.68
C GLU A 276 -23.84 10.81 -2.21
N ARG A 277 -22.80 11.47 -2.73
CA ARG A 277 -22.63 11.61 -4.17
C ARG A 277 -22.37 10.27 -4.87
N LEU A 278 -21.47 9.44 -4.31
CA LEU A 278 -21.20 8.11 -4.84
C LEU A 278 -22.46 7.24 -4.85
N TRP A 279 -23.25 7.33 -3.79
CA TRP A 279 -24.52 6.61 -3.68
C TRP A 279 -25.55 7.07 -4.71
N LYS A 280 -25.70 8.38 -4.93
CA LYS A 280 -26.62 8.94 -5.93
C LYS A 280 -26.19 8.68 -7.35
N GLU A 281 -24.88 8.77 -7.66
CA GLU A 281 -24.35 8.61 -9.02
C GLU A 281 -24.23 7.13 -9.44
N GLU A 282 -23.90 6.23 -8.53
CA GLU A 282 -23.46 4.86 -8.84
C GLU A 282 -24.14 3.77 -8.03
N GLY A 283 -24.92 4.13 -7.02
CA GLY A 283 -25.53 3.17 -6.09
C GLY A 283 -24.48 2.28 -5.45
N PHE A 284 -24.80 1.02 -5.20
CA PHE A 284 -23.87 0.05 -4.55
C PHE A 284 -22.68 -0.35 -5.44
N SER A 285 -22.75 -0.08 -6.74
CA SER A 285 -21.69 -0.48 -7.69
C SER A 285 -20.34 0.23 -7.46
N PHE A 286 -20.33 1.39 -6.78
CA PHE A 286 -19.09 2.06 -6.41
C PHE A 286 -18.17 1.18 -5.56
N ALA A 287 -18.73 0.31 -4.71
CA ALA A 287 -17.96 -0.56 -3.83
C ALA A 287 -17.06 -1.56 -4.58
N PHE A 288 -17.38 -1.87 -5.84
CA PHE A 288 -16.62 -2.79 -6.67
C PHE A 288 -15.66 -2.11 -7.65
N LYS A 289 -15.63 -0.77 -7.66
CA LYS A 289 -14.73 -0.02 -8.55
C LYS A 289 -13.26 -0.26 -8.24
N GLY A 290 -12.52 -0.60 -9.29
CA GLY A 290 -11.10 -0.88 -9.19
C GLY A 290 -10.76 -2.13 -8.36
N LEU A 291 -11.76 -2.92 -7.94
CA LEU A 291 -11.56 -4.13 -7.12
C LEU A 291 -10.65 -5.13 -7.83
N SER A 292 -10.83 -5.37 -9.12
CA SER A 292 -9.99 -6.30 -9.88
C SER A 292 -8.51 -5.88 -9.91
N ALA A 293 -8.23 -4.59 -10.12
CA ALA A 293 -6.87 -4.06 -10.06
C ALA A 293 -6.29 -4.17 -8.63
N ARG A 294 -7.12 -3.91 -7.62
CA ARG A 294 -6.74 -4.02 -6.21
C ARG A 294 -6.45 -5.46 -5.80
N ILE A 295 -7.25 -6.43 -6.26
CA ILE A 295 -7.00 -7.86 -6.01
C ILE A 295 -5.67 -8.27 -6.60
N VAL A 296 -5.42 -7.98 -7.89
CA VAL A 296 -4.13 -8.29 -8.53
C VAL A 296 -2.97 -7.65 -7.76
N GLN A 297 -3.09 -6.37 -7.41
CA GLN A 297 -2.09 -5.67 -6.61
C GLN A 297 -1.86 -6.34 -5.25
N SER A 298 -2.94 -6.74 -4.57
CA SER A 298 -2.88 -7.35 -3.24
C SER A 298 -2.23 -8.74 -3.28
N VAL A 299 -2.60 -9.57 -4.25
CA VAL A 299 -2.00 -10.91 -4.45
C VAL A 299 -0.49 -10.80 -4.67
N VAL A 300 -0.10 -10.00 -5.66
CA VAL A 300 1.31 -9.83 -6.02
C VAL A 300 2.10 -9.20 -4.87
N PHE A 301 1.54 -8.16 -4.22
CA PHE A 301 2.18 -7.52 -3.07
C PHE A 301 2.38 -8.49 -1.90
N SER A 302 1.33 -9.21 -1.52
CA SER A 302 1.38 -10.14 -0.37
C SER A 302 2.36 -11.28 -0.61
N PHE A 303 2.40 -11.81 -1.83
CA PHE A 303 3.39 -12.82 -2.20
C PHE A 303 4.83 -12.30 -2.09
N PHE A 304 5.12 -11.18 -2.75
CA PHE A 304 6.47 -10.63 -2.75
C PHE A 304 6.91 -10.07 -1.40
N ILE A 305 5.98 -9.50 -0.61
CA ILE A 305 6.34 -9.01 0.72
C ILE A 305 6.73 -10.17 1.64
N MET A 306 6.00 -11.29 1.57
CA MET A 306 6.29 -12.45 2.40
C MET A 306 7.62 -13.11 1.99
N LEU A 307 7.78 -13.37 0.69
CA LEU A 307 9.02 -13.91 0.14
C LEU A 307 10.22 -13.00 0.42
N GLY A 308 10.04 -11.69 0.22
CA GLY A 308 11.07 -10.69 0.48
C GLY A 308 11.43 -10.61 1.96
N TYR A 309 10.43 -10.57 2.85
CA TYR A 309 10.62 -10.47 4.29
C TYR A 309 11.44 -11.63 4.84
N GLU A 310 11.10 -12.87 4.48
CA GLU A 310 11.86 -14.04 4.91
C GLU A 310 13.28 -14.08 4.32
N SER A 311 13.43 -13.72 3.04
CA SER A 311 14.75 -13.63 2.40
C SER A 311 15.62 -12.56 3.04
N LEU A 312 15.04 -11.39 3.37
CA LEU A 312 15.73 -10.31 4.05
C LEU A 312 16.18 -10.70 5.45
N LYS A 313 15.35 -11.42 6.20
CA LYS A 313 15.71 -11.97 7.50
C LYS A 313 16.92 -12.91 7.39
N ARG A 314 16.88 -13.86 6.43
CA ARG A 314 17.99 -14.80 6.22
C ARG A 314 19.31 -14.09 5.91
N TRP A 315 19.29 -13.08 5.02
CA TRP A 315 20.49 -12.39 4.58
C TRP A 315 21.02 -11.36 5.59
N SER A 316 20.15 -10.82 6.42
CA SER A 316 20.52 -9.81 7.41
C SER A 316 20.71 -10.36 8.84
N LEU A 317 20.56 -11.68 9.04
CA LEU A 317 20.78 -12.31 10.32
C LEU A 317 22.26 -12.18 10.73
N LYS A 318 22.52 -11.79 11.97
CA LYS A 318 23.88 -11.75 12.54
C LYS A 318 24.45 -13.15 12.64
N ASP A 319 25.76 -13.26 12.47
CA ASP A 319 26.45 -14.56 12.46
C ASP A 319 26.28 -15.33 13.79
N GLU A 320 26.09 -14.63 14.91
CA GLU A 320 25.85 -15.19 16.23
C GLU A 320 24.59 -16.08 16.31
N TYR A 321 23.56 -15.78 15.49
CA TYR A 321 22.26 -16.46 15.51
C TYR A 321 22.04 -17.42 14.34
N LYS A 322 22.95 -17.51 13.37
CA LYS A 322 22.77 -18.31 12.14
C LYS A 322 22.57 -19.81 12.40
N GLY A 323 23.12 -20.34 13.49
CA GLY A 323 23.00 -21.75 13.87
C GLY A 323 21.82 -22.08 14.78
N GLN A 324 21.11 -21.06 15.29
CA GLN A 324 20.04 -21.21 16.29
C GLN A 324 18.63 -21.05 15.73
N VAL A 325 18.52 -20.57 14.49
CA VAL A 325 17.24 -20.32 13.81
C VAL A 325 16.90 -21.50 12.90
N ARG A 326 15.73 -22.11 13.12
CA ARG A 326 15.16 -23.11 12.22
C ARG A 326 14.27 -22.41 11.17
N TRP A 327 14.61 -22.59 9.89
CA TRP A 327 13.95 -21.94 8.75
C TRP A 327 12.78 -22.78 8.20
#